data_477abbc8767bef25760ccae5acb1801a
#
_entry.id   477abbc8767bef25760ccae5acb1801a
#
_cell.length_a   1.000
_cell.length_b   1.000
_cell.length_c   1.000
_cell.angle_alpha   90.00
_cell.angle_beta   90.00
_cell.angle_gamma   90.00
#
_symmetry.space_group_name_H-M   'P 1'
#
loop_
_entity.id
_entity.type
_entity.pdbx_description
1 polymer ?
#
loop_
_entity_poly.entity_id
_entity_poly.type
_entity_poly.pdbx_seq_one_letter_code
_entity_poly.pdbx_strand_id
1 'polypeptide(L)'
;MNKIELLAPAGNLEKAKIAILYGADAVYIGGKQFSLRSRASNFSIDEIAELVQFANAHNSHVHVTVNMLPHESDLDGIEEYLKTLDSIGVHAIIVASPSIMMLAKKLGCQFEVHVSTQHSSTNSSAARFWKEKGMDRVVLARECQMDDIRSICEENILPIEVFIHGGMCISFSGRCVLSNHMTLRDANRGGCAQSCRWKYHLMDGDTELSDPTNLFSMSSKDLQAVDYIEDFIHMGVASLKIEGRMKSAYYLATVVSSYRMLIDYIYEHGHADVEIIERVKKEIAKAENRPTGPGFYNGLPGYKVQLYQDHDETVTQEYVAIVQDYDKESHMATLQVKNHFMPNQDLEIFGPHILSTIVHVGDVYDSEENVLEVCNKPMQIVHTKWSGPIEVDAMIRKIR
;
A
#
# COMPACT_ATOMS: atom_id res chain seq x y z
N MET A 1 -10.51 -15.43 -18.27
CA MET A 1 -10.50 -14.12 -17.58
C MET A 1 -9.04 -13.70 -17.39
N ASN A 2 -8.68 -12.46 -17.66
CA ASN A 2 -7.37 -11.96 -17.27
C ASN A 2 -7.28 -12.00 -15.74
N LYS A 3 -6.11 -12.40 -15.21
CA LYS A 3 -5.89 -12.41 -13.76
C LYS A 3 -5.96 -10.97 -13.23
N ILE A 4 -6.67 -10.77 -12.11
CA ILE A 4 -6.79 -9.45 -11.47
C ILE A 4 -5.41 -8.98 -10.98
N GLU A 5 -5.08 -7.72 -11.21
CA GLU A 5 -3.82 -7.12 -10.78
C GLU A 5 -3.86 -6.78 -9.28
N LEU A 6 -2.85 -7.18 -8.52
CA LEU A 6 -2.60 -6.69 -7.16
C LEU A 6 -1.58 -5.56 -7.20
N LEU A 7 -2.04 -4.33 -6.96
CA LEU A 7 -1.24 -3.11 -7.04
C LEU A 7 -0.82 -2.62 -5.65
N ALA A 8 0.47 -2.71 -5.35
CA ALA A 8 1.03 -2.34 -4.05
C ALA A 8 1.68 -0.95 -4.05
N PRO A 9 1.65 -0.22 -2.92
CA PRO A 9 2.34 1.06 -2.76
C PRO A 9 3.82 0.85 -2.46
N ALA A 10 4.67 1.79 -2.90
CA ALA A 10 6.05 1.83 -2.41
C ALA A 10 6.56 3.25 -2.23
N GLY A 11 7.23 3.49 -1.09
CA GLY A 11 7.81 4.80 -0.75
C GLY A 11 9.29 4.93 -1.08
N ASN A 12 9.99 3.81 -1.32
CA ASN A 12 11.39 3.76 -1.75
C ASN A 12 11.67 2.45 -2.50
N LEU A 13 12.87 2.34 -3.07
CA LEU A 13 13.26 1.22 -3.93
C LEU A 13 13.24 -0.14 -3.19
N GLU A 14 13.75 -0.21 -1.95
CA GLU A 14 13.72 -1.42 -1.12
C GLU A 14 12.29 -1.94 -0.93
N LYS A 15 11.38 -1.04 -0.54
CA LYS A 15 9.97 -1.38 -0.34
C LYS A 15 9.27 -1.84 -1.62
N ALA A 16 9.65 -1.25 -2.77
CA ALA A 16 9.10 -1.65 -4.06
C ALA A 16 9.54 -3.07 -4.44
N LYS A 17 10.82 -3.37 -4.26
CA LYS A 17 11.36 -4.73 -4.50
C LYS A 17 10.68 -5.76 -3.58
N ILE A 18 10.56 -5.46 -2.29
CA ILE A 18 9.85 -6.32 -1.32
C ILE A 18 8.38 -6.54 -1.75
N ALA A 19 7.65 -5.51 -2.14
CA ALA A 19 6.27 -5.68 -2.58
C ALA A 19 6.14 -6.62 -3.80
N ILE A 20 7.03 -6.50 -4.77
CA ILE A 20 7.10 -7.37 -5.95
C ILE A 20 7.41 -8.81 -5.54
N LEU A 21 8.45 -9.02 -4.73
CA LEU A 21 8.85 -10.35 -4.26
C LEU A 21 7.74 -11.05 -3.49
N TYR A 22 6.95 -10.31 -2.71
CA TYR A 22 5.82 -10.83 -1.93
C TYR A 22 4.51 -10.95 -2.72
N GLY A 23 4.54 -10.77 -4.04
CA GLY A 23 3.44 -11.15 -4.94
C GLY A 23 2.61 -10.00 -5.49
N ALA A 24 3.10 -8.75 -5.46
CA ALA A 24 2.46 -7.67 -6.20
C ALA A 24 2.68 -7.82 -7.71
N ASP A 25 1.60 -7.76 -8.49
CA ASP A 25 1.66 -7.75 -9.95
C ASP A 25 2.13 -6.38 -10.48
N ALA A 26 1.91 -5.33 -9.70
CA ALA A 26 2.39 -3.99 -9.99
C ALA A 26 2.68 -3.20 -8.71
N VAL A 27 3.58 -2.21 -8.81
CA VAL A 27 3.84 -1.27 -7.73
C VAL A 27 3.59 0.16 -8.20
N TYR A 28 2.95 0.99 -7.34
CA TYR A 28 2.84 2.41 -7.63
C TYR A 28 3.73 3.24 -6.71
N ILE A 29 4.46 4.15 -7.32
CA ILE A 29 5.50 4.97 -6.69
C ILE A 29 5.26 6.46 -6.97
N GLY A 30 6.04 7.33 -6.36
CA GLY A 30 6.07 8.76 -6.69
C GLY A 30 7.46 9.23 -6.99
N GLY A 31 7.61 9.98 -8.07
CA GLY A 31 8.82 10.75 -8.35
C GLY A 31 8.98 11.94 -7.40
N LYS A 32 10.19 12.51 -7.36
CA LYS A 32 10.49 13.73 -6.57
C LYS A 32 9.67 14.94 -6.99
N GLN A 33 9.15 14.93 -8.23
CA GLN A 33 8.33 15.98 -8.82
C GLN A 33 6.94 15.44 -9.15
N PHE A 34 5.94 16.32 -9.25
CA PHE A 34 4.59 16.08 -9.74
C PHE A 34 3.76 15.02 -8.98
N SER A 35 4.26 14.49 -7.85
CA SER A 35 3.57 13.48 -7.05
C SER A 35 3.04 14.05 -5.74
N LEU A 36 1.87 13.59 -5.31
CA LEU A 36 1.41 13.79 -3.93
C LEU A 36 2.35 13.09 -2.95
N ARG A 37 2.46 13.64 -1.72
CA ARG A 37 3.35 13.19 -0.65
C ARG A 37 4.83 13.51 -0.91
N SER A 38 5.11 14.78 -1.20
CA SER A 38 6.48 15.32 -1.33
C SER A 38 7.40 15.06 -0.12
N ARG A 39 6.84 14.63 1.02
CA ARG A 39 7.59 14.23 2.24
C ARG A 39 7.92 12.74 2.33
N ALA A 40 7.38 11.89 1.44
CA ALA A 40 7.89 10.53 1.30
C ALA A 40 9.29 10.57 0.70
N SER A 41 10.11 9.58 0.98
CA SER A 41 11.28 9.28 0.16
C SER A 41 10.77 8.97 -1.25
N ASN A 42 10.77 9.96 -2.14
CA ASN A 42 10.31 9.82 -3.51
C ASN A 42 11.49 9.37 -4.39
N PHE A 43 11.19 8.67 -5.47
CA PHE A 43 12.18 8.08 -6.37
C PHE A 43 12.86 9.13 -7.25
N SER A 44 14.16 9.03 -7.39
CA SER A 44 14.90 9.67 -8.48
C SER A 44 14.61 8.97 -9.81
N ILE A 45 14.96 9.60 -10.92
CA ILE A 45 14.82 9.01 -12.27
C ILE A 45 15.61 7.70 -12.37
N ASP A 46 16.84 7.66 -11.82
CA ASP A 46 17.69 6.47 -11.83
C ASP A 46 17.07 5.32 -11.01
N GLU A 47 16.50 5.62 -9.84
CA GLU A 47 15.79 4.62 -9.03
C GLU A 47 14.51 4.11 -9.73
N ILE A 48 13.80 4.96 -10.49
CA ILE A 48 12.66 4.52 -11.31
C ILE A 48 13.15 3.57 -12.40
N ALA A 49 14.24 3.89 -13.09
CA ALA A 49 14.81 3.04 -14.13
C ALA A 49 15.28 1.68 -13.58
N GLU A 50 15.96 1.68 -12.44
CA GLU A 50 16.36 0.44 -11.75
C GLU A 50 15.15 -0.40 -11.37
N LEU A 51 14.10 0.24 -10.83
CA LEU A 51 12.88 -0.45 -10.44
C LEU A 51 12.14 -1.05 -11.64
N VAL A 52 12.08 -0.34 -12.78
CA VAL A 52 11.46 -0.87 -14.01
C VAL A 52 12.18 -2.11 -14.49
N GLN A 53 13.53 -2.12 -14.48
CA GLN A 53 14.33 -3.29 -14.82
C GLN A 53 14.06 -4.47 -13.88
N PHE A 54 14.02 -4.20 -12.57
CA PHE A 54 13.72 -5.21 -11.56
C PHE A 54 12.30 -5.78 -11.72
N ALA A 55 11.30 -4.93 -11.90
CA ALA A 55 9.92 -5.33 -12.10
C ALA A 55 9.75 -6.21 -13.34
N ASN A 56 10.34 -5.80 -14.47
CA ASN A 56 10.31 -6.58 -15.71
C ASN A 56 10.93 -7.97 -15.54
N ALA A 57 12.02 -8.10 -14.77
CA ALA A 57 12.64 -9.39 -14.47
C ALA A 57 11.75 -10.32 -13.63
N HIS A 58 10.75 -9.76 -12.94
CA HIS A 58 9.80 -10.48 -12.09
C HIS A 58 8.38 -10.52 -12.68
N ASN A 59 8.19 -10.17 -13.96
CA ASN A 59 6.88 -10.06 -14.63
C ASN A 59 5.91 -9.12 -13.91
N SER A 60 6.41 -8.06 -13.30
CA SER A 60 5.64 -7.03 -12.61
C SER A 60 5.77 -5.67 -13.30
N HIS A 61 4.90 -4.72 -12.95
CA HIS A 61 4.82 -3.42 -13.58
C HIS A 61 5.10 -2.28 -12.60
N VAL A 62 5.49 -1.12 -13.14
CA VAL A 62 5.70 0.11 -12.38
C VAL A 62 4.74 1.18 -12.84
N HIS A 63 3.92 1.70 -11.91
CA HIS A 63 3.04 2.83 -12.15
C HIS A 63 3.58 4.06 -11.41
N VAL A 64 3.75 5.18 -12.12
CA VAL A 64 4.27 6.41 -11.51
C VAL A 64 3.12 7.39 -11.24
N THR A 65 2.99 7.85 -10.00
CA THR A 65 1.99 8.87 -9.67
C THR A 65 2.45 10.25 -10.13
N VAL A 66 1.63 10.89 -10.97
CA VAL A 66 1.73 12.28 -11.42
C VAL A 66 0.43 12.98 -11.02
N ASN A 67 0.08 12.83 -9.74
CA ASN A 67 -1.28 13.05 -9.25
C ASN A 67 -1.45 14.27 -8.32
N MET A 68 -0.49 15.18 -8.27
CA MET A 68 -0.71 16.49 -7.66
C MET A 68 -1.69 17.31 -8.52
N LEU A 69 -2.41 18.24 -7.88
CA LEU A 69 -3.18 19.26 -8.58
C LEU A 69 -2.25 20.47 -8.81
N PRO A 70 -1.71 20.63 -10.03
CA PRO A 70 -0.68 21.65 -10.28
C PRO A 70 -1.29 23.05 -10.31
N HIS A 71 -0.57 24.01 -9.74
CA HIS A 71 -0.72 25.44 -10.07
C HIS A 71 0.11 25.75 -11.31
N GLU A 72 -0.05 26.96 -11.86
CA GLU A 72 0.65 27.36 -13.09
C GLU A 72 2.16 27.15 -13.01
N SER A 73 2.78 27.54 -11.88
CA SER A 73 4.22 27.37 -11.64
C SER A 73 4.69 25.92 -11.48
N ASP A 74 3.78 24.98 -11.27
CA ASP A 74 4.12 23.55 -11.10
C ASP A 74 4.17 22.82 -12.45
N LEU A 75 3.78 23.47 -13.54
CA LEU A 75 3.76 22.86 -14.88
C LEU A 75 5.12 22.89 -15.58
N ASP A 76 6.06 23.67 -15.06
CA ASP A 76 7.41 23.78 -15.62
C ASP A 76 8.13 22.42 -15.58
N GLY A 77 8.62 21.96 -16.72
CA GLY A 77 9.36 20.69 -16.86
C GLY A 77 8.48 19.43 -16.93
N ILE A 78 7.14 19.53 -16.86
CA ILE A 78 6.25 18.35 -16.92
C ILE A 78 6.37 17.58 -18.24
N GLU A 79 6.53 18.29 -19.37
CA GLU A 79 6.66 17.65 -20.68
C GLU A 79 7.93 16.78 -20.76
N GLU A 80 9.06 17.31 -20.30
CA GLU A 80 10.33 16.56 -20.26
C GLU A 80 10.24 15.37 -19.29
N TYR A 81 9.60 15.57 -18.15
CA TYR A 81 9.39 14.49 -17.17
C TYR A 81 8.57 13.35 -17.78
N LEU A 82 7.46 13.63 -18.47
CA LEU A 82 6.65 12.60 -19.13
C LEU A 82 7.42 11.84 -20.20
N LYS A 83 8.19 12.55 -21.05
CA LYS A 83 9.07 11.92 -22.06
C LYS A 83 10.14 11.04 -21.42
N THR A 84 10.68 11.45 -20.29
CA THR A 84 11.67 10.67 -19.54
C THR A 84 11.04 9.39 -18.98
N LEU A 85 9.86 9.46 -18.36
CA LEU A 85 9.15 8.26 -17.88
C LEU A 85 8.83 7.28 -19.02
N ASP A 86 8.43 7.81 -20.18
CA ASP A 86 8.17 7.00 -21.38
C ASP A 86 9.43 6.28 -21.85
N SER A 87 10.56 6.99 -21.95
CA SER A 87 11.84 6.43 -22.37
C SER A 87 12.40 5.37 -21.44
N ILE A 88 12.08 5.43 -20.13
CA ILE A 88 12.44 4.44 -19.12
C ILE A 88 11.62 3.15 -19.29
N GLY A 89 10.44 3.23 -19.92
CA GLY A 89 9.52 2.11 -20.07
C GLY A 89 8.61 1.92 -18.84
N VAL A 90 8.23 2.98 -18.18
CA VAL A 90 7.19 2.96 -17.14
C VAL A 90 5.88 2.44 -17.75
N HIS A 91 5.22 1.50 -17.07
CA HIS A 91 4.00 0.87 -17.60
C HIS A 91 2.79 1.84 -17.60
N ALA A 92 2.62 2.60 -16.54
CA ALA A 92 1.50 3.54 -16.42
C ALA A 92 1.85 4.78 -15.61
N ILE A 93 1.12 5.86 -15.85
CA ILE A 93 1.07 7.02 -14.94
C ILE A 93 -0.32 7.17 -14.33
N ILE A 94 -0.38 7.54 -13.04
CA ILE A 94 -1.63 7.80 -12.32
C ILE A 94 -1.78 9.31 -12.16
N VAL A 95 -2.77 9.92 -12.83
CA VAL A 95 -2.85 11.37 -13.00
C VAL A 95 -4.16 11.94 -12.45
N ALA A 96 -4.09 13.09 -11.77
CA ALA A 96 -5.26 13.82 -11.28
C ALA A 96 -5.59 15.06 -12.12
N SER A 97 -4.64 15.63 -12.85
CA SER A 97 -4.87 16.82 -13.67
C SER A 97 -5.26 16.47 -15.11
N PRO A 98 -6.45 16.91 -15.60
CA PRO A 98 -6.83 16.71 -16.99
C PRO A 98 -5.84 17.30 -18.00
N SER A 99 -5.21 18.44 -17.68
CA SER A 99 -4.20 19.05 -18.55
C SER A 99 -3.00 18.14 -18.75
N ILE A 100 -2.51 17.49 -17.67
CA ILE A 100 -1.38 16.54 -17.74
C ILE A 100 -1.80 15.27 -18.50
N MET A 101 -3.02 14.74 -18.28
CA MET A 101 -3.55 13.62 -19.04
C MET A 101 -3.55 13.88 -20.53
N MET A 102 -4.09 15.04 -20.94
CA MET A 102 -4.16 15.42 -22.34
C MET A 102 -2.78 15.72 -22.94
N LEU A 103 -1.85 16.27 -22.14
CA LEU A 103 -0.47 16.46 -22.56
C LEU A 103 0.22 15.12 -22.86
N ALA A 104 0.10 14.13 -21.97
CA ALA A 104 0.67 12.78 -22.19
C ALA A 104 0.17 12.15 -23.50
N LYS A 105 -1.15 12.24 -23.77
CA LYS A 105 -1.73 11.74 -25.03
C LYS A 105 -1.25 12.55 -26.24
N LYS A 106 -1.14 13.88 -26.13
CA LYS A 106 -0.60 14.75 -27.21
C LYS A 106 0.87 14.42 -27.53
N LEU A 107 1.66 14.09 -26.54
CA LEU A 107 3.06 13.71 -26.70
C LEU A 107 3.23 12.34 -27.36
N GLY A 108 2.19 11.51 -27.40
CA GLY A 108 2.23 10.15 -27.94
C GLY A 108 3.00 9.16 -27.07
N CYS A 109 3.07 9.43 -25.76
CA CYS A 109 3.68 8.49 -24.80
C CYS A 109 3.02 7.11 -24.86
N GLN A 110 3.83 6.07 -24.70
CA GLN A 110 3.38 4.68 -24.83
C GLN A 110 2.84 4.09 -23.52
N PHE A 111 3.14 4.69 -22.37
CA PHE A 111 2.60 4.25 -21.09
C PHE A 111 1.08 4.48 -21.00
N GLU A 112 0.39 3.67 -20.22
CA GLU A 112 -1.02 3.86 -19.89
C GLU A 112 -1.24 5.11 -19.04
N VAL A 113 -2.38 5.78 -19.22
CA VAL A 113 -2.80 6.93 -18.40
C VAL A 113 -4.00 6.54 -17.56
N HIS A 114 -3.78 6.37 -16.26
CA HIS A 114 -4.80 6.00 -15.30
C HIS A 114 -5.39 7.23 -14.62
N VAL A 115 -6.71 7.37 -14.65
CA VAL A 115 -7.42 8.47 -13.98
C VAL A 115 -7.39 8.23 -12.46
N SER A 116 -6.78 9.16 -11.73
CA SER A 116 -6.67 9.07 -10.27
C SER A 116 -8.03 9.09 -9.57
N THR A 117 -8.14 8.39 -8.44
CA THR A 117 -9.29 8.46 -7.53
C THR A 117 -9.68 9.89 -7.16
N GLN A 118 -8.75 10.84 -7.19
CA GLN A 118 -9.00 12.27 -6.94
C GLN A 118 -9.94 12.92 -7.98
N HIS A 119 -10.24 12.25 -9.08
CA HIS A 119 -11.28 12.67 -10.02
C HIS A 119 -12.69 12.34 -9.54
N SER A 120 -12.82 11.61 -8.42
CA SER A 120 -14.12 11.27 -7.83
C SER A 120 -15.05 10.57 -8.83
N SER A 121 -14.50 9.66 -9.64
CA SER A 121 -15.28 8.86 -10.59
C SER A 121 -16.10 7.83 -9.82
N THR A 122 -17.43 7.93 -9.92
CA THR A 122 -18.39 7.12 -9.14
C THR A 122 -19.49 6.48 -9.98
N ASN A 123 -19.44 6.63 -11.31
CA ASN A 123 -20.47 6.12 -12.20
C ASN A 123 -19.92 5.84 -13.61
N SER A 124 -20.68 5.06 -14.38
CA SER A 124 -20.34 4.65 -15.73
C SER A 124 -20.26 5.82 -16.73
N SER A 125 -21.03 6.89 -16.53
CA SER A 125 -20.94 8.08 -17.38
C SER A 125 -19.56 8.77 -17.25
N ALA A 126 -18.99 8.80 -16.04
CA ALA A 126 -17.62 9.30 -15.84
C ALA A 126 -16.60 8.36 -16.54
N ALA A 127 -16.77 7.04 -16.45
CA ALA A 127 -15.91 6.10 -17.15
C ALA A 127 -15.98 6.28 -18.68
N ARG A 128 -17.17 6.48 -19.24
CA ARG A 128 -17.37 6.80 -20.68
C ARG A 128 -16.62 8.07 -21.09
N PHE A 129 -16.79 9.15 -20.32
CA PHE A 129 -16.08 10.40 -20.57
C PHE A 129 -14.55 10.20 -20.65
N TRP A 130 -14.00 9.44 -19.69
CA TRP A 130 -12.56 9.19 -19.68
C TRP A 130 -12.11 8.29 -20.84
N LYS A 131 -12.90 7.30 -21.22
CA LYS A 131 -12.65 6.49 -22.44
C LYS A 131 -12.61 7.37 -23.69
N GLU A 132 -13.58 8.26 -23.86
CA GLU A 132 -13.63 9.21 -24.99
C GLU A 132 -12.43 10.16 -25.02
N LYS A 133 -11.83 10.45 -23.86
CA LYS A 133 -10.58 11.23 -23.74
C LYS A 133 -9.32 10.39 -23.93
N GLY A 134 -9.45 9.11 -24.24
CA GLY A 134 -8.32 8.20 -24.49
C GLY A 134 -7.59 7.74 -23.25
N MET A 135 -8.23 7.76 -22.09
CA MET A 135 -7.66 7.19 -20.86
C MET A 135 -7.76 5.67 -20.88
N ASP A 136 -6.84 5.00 -20.17
CA ASP A 136 -6.67 3.55 -20.26
C ASP A 136 -7.27 2.83 -19.04
N ARG A 137 -7.40 3.49 -17.87
CA ARG A 137 -7.97 2.93 -16.64
C ARG A 137 -8.58 4.04 -15.76
N VAL A 138 -9.58 3.68 -14.97
CA VAL A 138 -10.16 4.58 -13.96
C VAL A 138 -10.01 3.98 -12.56
N VAL A 139 -9.39 4.74 -11.65
CA VAL A 139 -9.39 4.43 -10.22
C VAL A 139 -10.65 5.04 -9.62
N LEU A 140 -11.59 4.20 -9.18
CA LEU A 140 -12.84 4.68 -8.62
C LEU A 140 -12.63 5.45 -7.31
N ALA A 141 -13.58 6.32 -7.01
CA ALA A 141 -13.69 6.93 -5.70
C ALA A 141 -13.89 5.85 -4.63
N ARG A 142 -13.28 6.03 -3.45
CA ARG A 142 -13.42 5.09 -2.31
C ARG A 142 -14.81 5.12 -1.68
N GLU A 143 -15.62 6.07 -2.09
CA GLU A 143 -16.99 6.28 -1.67
C GLU A 143 -18.01 5.48 -2.50
N CYS A 144 -17.58 4.74 -3.53
CA CYS A 144 -18.41 3.80 -4.28
C CYS A 144 -18.80 2.62 -3.39
N GLN A 145 -20.07 2.25 -3.46
CA GLN A 145 -20.62 1.04 -2.85
C GLN A 145 -20.46 -0.15 -3.81
N MET A 146 -20.63 -1.37 -3.30
CA MET A 146 -20.49 -2.58 -4.13
C MET A 146 -21.44 -2.58 -5.35
N ASP A 147 -22.67 -2.09 -5.19
CA ASP A 147 -23.65 -2.03 -6.29
C ASP A 147 -23.23 -1.00 -7.37
N ASP A 148 -22.62 0.13 -6.97
CA ASP A 148 -22.09 1.10 -7.94
C ASP A 148 -20.95 0.47 -8.75
N ILE A 149 -20.02 -0.22 -8.07
CA ILE A 149 -18.89 -0.88 -8.72
C ILE A 149 -19.37 -1.96 -9.68
N ARG A 150 -20.33 -2.79 -9.26
CA ARG A 150 -20.95 -3.82 -10.10
C ARG A 150 -21.52 -3.20 -11.36
N SER A 151 -22.37 -2.18 -11.22
CA SER A 151 -23.01 -1.50 -12.35
C SER A 151 -21.99 -0.90 -13.33
N ILE A 152 -20.89 -0.32 -12.82
CA ILE A 152 -19.82 0.23 -13.66
C ILE A 152 -19.08 -0.87 -14.41
N CYS A 153 -18.77 -1.98 -13.75
CA CYS A 153 -18.04 -3.11 -14.35
C CYS A 153 -18.88 -3.85 -15.41
N GLU A 154 -20.18 -4.03 -15.17
CA GLU A 154 -21.11 -4.66 -16.13
C GLU A 154 -21.16 -3.95 -17.48
N GLU A 155 -21.00 -2.63 -17.51
CA GLU A 155 -20.93 -1.87 -18.75
C GLU A 155 -19.60 -2.04 -19.53
N ASN A 156 -18.58 -2.61 -18.91
CA ASN A 156 -17.27 -2.92 -19.54
C ASN A 156 -16.69 -1.79 -20.40
N ILE A 157 -16.72 -0.57 -19.89
CA ILE A 157 -16.30 0.64 -20.61
C ILE A 157 -14.80 0.80 -20.63
N LEU A 158 -14.18 0.75 -19.45
CA LEU A 158 -12.76 0.87 -19.18
C LEU A 158 -12.35 -0.10 -18.06
N PRO A 159 -11.09 -0.54 -18.00
CA PRO A 159 -10.53 -1.21 -16.83
C PRO A 159 -10.77 -0.39 -15.56
N ILE A 160 -11.27 -1.03 -14.51
CA ILE A 160 -11.60 -0.41 -13.23
C ILE A 160 -10.60 -0.85 -12.17
N GLU A 161 -10.11 0.11 -11.39
CA GLU A 161 -9.24 -0.10 -10.23
C GLU A 161 -9.96 0.34 -8.97
N VAL A 162 -9.91 -0.49 -7.90
CA VAL A 162 -10.53 -0.20 -6.61
C VAL A 162 -9.50 -0.32 -5.48
N PHE A 163 -9.64 0.49 -4.44
CA PHE A 163 -8.83 0.33 -3.23
C PHE A 163 -9.38 -0.80 -2.37
N ILE A 164 -8.50 -1.66 -1.87
CA ILE A 164 -8.88 -2.81 -1.02
C ILE A 164 -8.35 -2.72 0.41
N HIS A 165 -7.33 -1.88 0.65
CA HIS A 165 -6.69 -1.83 1.97
C HIS A 165 -6.01 -0.49 2.24
N GLY A 166 -5.93 -0.14 3.54
CA GLY A 166 -5.12 0.97 4.05
C GLY A 166 -5.90 2.24 4.39
N GLY A 167 -5.17 3.31 4.66
CA GLY A 167 -5.71 4.53 5.26
C GLY A 167 -6.81 5.20 4.45
N MET A 168 -7.98 5.41 5.07
CA MET A 168 -9.08 6.19 4.51
C MET A 168 -8.90 7.68 4.78
N CYS A 169 -9.44 8.52 3.89
CA CYS A 169 -9.46 9.98 4.04
C CYS A 169 -10.85 10.43 4.52
N ILE A 170 -10.88 11.45 5.39
CA ILE A 170 -12.15 12.09 5.79
C ILE A 170 -12.79 12.88 4.63
N SER A 171 -11.97 13.34 3.68
CA SER A 171 -12.42 14.11 2.53
C SER A 171 -12.73 13.22 1.35
N PHE A 172 -13.79 13.56 0.62
CA PHE A 172 -14.23 12.82 -0.57
C PHE A 172 -13.09 12.71 -1.59
N SER A 173 -12.77 11.48 -1.96
CA SER A 173 -11.70 11.16 -2.95
C SER A 173 -10.33 11.79 -2.63
N GLY A 174 -10.06 12.09 -1.36
CA GLY A 174 -8.79 12.66 -0.93
C GLY A 174 -8.59 14.14 -1.28
N ARG A 175 -9.60 14.86 -1.76
CA ARG A 175 -9.56 16.31 -1.98
C ARG A 175 -9.86 17.04 -0.68
N CYS A 176 -8.86 17.68 -0.09
CA CYS A 176 -8.95 18.23 1.26
C CYS A 176 -8.30 19.60 1.36
N VAL A 177 -8.97 20.51 2.06
CA VAL A 177 -8.43 21.82 2.44
C VAL A 177 -8.14 21.94 3.94
N LEU A 178 -8.41 20.89 4.74
CA LEU A 178 -8.21 20.94 6.19
C LEU A 178 -6.76 21.25 6.56
N SER A 179 -5.79 20.60 5.91
CA SER A 179 -4.36 20.89 6.14
C SER A 179 -3.98 22.32 5.79
N ASN A 180 -4.58 22.92 4.74
CA ASN A 180 -4.35 24.30 4.38
C ASN A 180 -4.79 25.24 5.51
N HIS A 181 -5.99 25.02 6.08
CA HIS A 181 -6.51 25.83 7.17
C HIS A 181 -5.75 25.62 8.47
N MET A 182 -5.38 24.39 8.79
CA MET A 182 -4.76 24.07 10.08
C MET A 182 -3.25 24.32 10.10
N THR A 183 -2.57 24.25 8.97
CA THR A 183 -1.08 24.21 8.93
C THR A 183 -0.46 25.02 7.81
N LEU A 184 -1.23 25.71 6.99
CA LEU A 184 -0.81 26.40 5.77
C LEU A 184 -0.10 25.46 4.74
N ARG A 185 -0.44 24.17 4.76
CA ARG A 185 0.15 23.15 3.90
C ARG A 185 -0.91 22.60 2.96
N ASP A 186 -0.66 22.68 1.65
CA ASP A 186 -1.59 22.24 0.63
C ASP A 186 -1.60 20.71 0.48
N ALA A 187 -2.70 20.10 0.95
CA ALA A 187 -2.88 18.65 0.86
C ALA A 187 -2.96 18.13 -0.58
N ASN A 188 -3.47 18.95 -1.51
CA ASN A 188 -3.65 18.59 -2.92
C ASN A 188 -2.37 18.72 -3.74
N ARG A 189 -1.33 19.32 -3.14
CA ARG A 189 0.02 19.46 -3.69
C ARG A 189 1.09 18.72 -2.88
N GLY A 190 0.65 17.71 -2.10
CA GLY A 190 1.56 16.85 -1.33
C GLY A 190 1.80 17.27 0.12
N GLY A 191 1.21 18.38 0.58
CA GLY A 191 1.39 18.93 1.93
C GLY A 191 0.46 18.39 3.00
N CYS A 192 -0.21 17.25 2.81
CA CYS A 192 -1.13 16.72 3.81
C CYS A 192 -0.44 16.54 5.18
N ALA A 193 -0.94 17.25 6.20
CA ALA A 193 -0.46 17.19 7.58
C ALA A 193 -1.15 16.09 8.40
N GLN A 194 -2.10 15.37 7.81
CA GLN A 194 -2.99 14.43 8.50
C GLN A 194 -3.78 15.08 9.65
N SER A 195 -4.17 16.34 9.53
CA SER A 195 -4.88 17.09 10.57
C SER A 195 -6.21 16.43 10.98
N CYS A 196 -6.86 15.70 10.09
CA CYS A 196 -8.06 14.91 10.42
C CYS A 196 -7.79 13.80 11.47
N ARG A 197 -6.53 13.45 11.72
CA ARG A 197 -6.13 12.42 12.69
C ARG A 197 -5.64 12.98 14.02
N TRP A 198 -5.61 14.30 14.16
CA TRP A 198 -5.28 14.95 15.41
C TRP A 198 -6.45 14.84 16.38
N LYS A 199 -6.15 14.98 17.66
CA LYS A 199 -7.14 15.04 18.73
C LYS A 199 -7.49 16.49 19.00
N TYR A 200 -8.79 16.79 19.06
CA TYR A 200 -9.33 18.12 19.20
C TYR A 200 -10.24 18.22 20.42
N HIS A 201 -10.25 19.37 21.07
CA HIS A 201 -11.29 19.75 22.01
C HIS A 201 -12.51 20.23 21.20
N LEU A 202 -13.65 19.56 21.35
CA LEU A 202 -14.90 20.00 20.75
C LEU A 202 -15.55 21.01 21.65
N MET A 203 -15.78 22.22 21.13
CA MET A 203 -16.31 23.36 21.90
C MET A 203 -17.68 23.78 21.36
N ASP A 204 -18.59 24.20 22.27
CA ASP A 204 -19.79 24.96 21.94
C ASP A 204 -19.68 26.31 22.67
N GLY A 205 -19.28 27.37 21.98
CA GLY A 205 -18.83 28.61 22.56
C GLY A 205 -17.68 28.38 23.54
N ASP A 206 -17.86 28.72 24.79
CA ASP A 206 -16.88 28.52 25.86
C ASP A 206 -17.03 27.17 26.58
N THR A 207 -18.02 26.35 26.20
CA THR A 207 -18.29 25.05 26.82
C THR A 207 -17.59 23.93 26.07
N GLU A 208 -16.73 23.17 26.77
CA GLU A 208 -16.13 21.98 26.23
C GLU A 208 -17.14 20.82 26.24
N LEU A 209 -17.37 20.22 25.03
CA LEU A 209 -18.26 19.07 24.85
C LEU A 209 -17.49 17.75 24.84
N SER A 210 -16.17 17.77 24.53
CA SER A 210 -15.35 16.57 24.56
C SER A 210 -15.04 16.15 26.00
N ASP A 211 -14.97 14.83 26.22
CA ASP A 211 -14.40 14.29 27.45
C ASP A 211 -12.88 14.60 27.46
N PRO A 212 -12.31 15.23 28.50
CA PRO A 212 -10.88 15.52 28.57
C PRO A 212 -9.98 14.27 28.43
N THR A 213 -10.51 13.09 28.76
CA THR A 213 -9.80 11.81 28.62
C THR A 213 -10.02 11.19 27.24
N ASN A 214 -10.96 11.73 26.45
CA ASN A 214 -11.36 11.16 25.17
C ASN A 214 -11.69 12.24 24.14
N LEU A 215 -10.65 12.89 23.65
CA LEU A 215 -10.76 14.00 22.71
C LEU A 215 -11.33 13.57 21.34
N PHE A 216 -12.02 14.48 20.68
CA PHE A 216 -12.62 14.30 19.37
C PHE A 216 -11.54 14.11 18.29
N SER A 217 -11.77 13.19 17.36
CA SER A 217 -10.96 13.01 16.16
C SER A 217 -11.87 12.80 14.95
N MET A 218 -11.45 13.32 13.80
CA MET A 218 -12.09 13.05 12.49
C MET A 218 -11.50 11.81 11.81
N SER A 219 -10.67 11.05 12.52
CA SER A 219 -10.00 9.88 11.96
C SER A 219 -11.00 8.76 11.64
N SER A 220 -10.92 8.24 10.43
CA SER A 220 -11.64 7.04 10.02
C SER A 220 -10.81 5.79 10.29
N LYS A 221 -11.48 4.64 10.44
CA LYS A 221 -10.86 3.32 10.36
C LYS A 221 -10.15 3.15 9.02
N ASP A 222 -9.09 2.36 8.99
CA ASP A 222 -8.46 1.99 7.73
C ASP A 222 -9.36 1.00 6.96
N LEU A 223 -9.28 1.02 5.63
CA LEU A 223 -10.03 0.09 4.78
C LEU A 223 -9.43 -1.31 4.88
N GLN A 224 -10.27 -2.33 4.97
CA GLN A 224 -9.92 -3.74 4.76
C GLN A 224 -11.08 -4.42 4.01
N ALA A 225 -10.82 -4.90 2.80
CA ALA A 225 -11.81 -5.45 1.89
C ALA A 225 -11.63 -6.96 1.64
N VAL A 226 -11.09 -7.70 2.61
CA VAL A 226 -10.87 -9.16 2.49
C VAL A 226 -12.14 -9.89 2.10
N ASP A 227 -13.28 -9.53 2.70
CA ASP A 227 -14.58 -10.16 2.44
C ASP A 227 -15.15 -9.89 1.04
N TYR A 228 -14.56 -8.97 0.26
CA TYR A 228 -15.08 -8.51 -1.03
C TYR A 228 -14.18 -8.90 -2.22
N ILE A 229 -13.06 -9.56 -1.98
CA ILE A 229 -12.08 -9.88 -3.05
C ILE A 229 -12.69 -10.81 -4.09
N GLU A 230 -13.45 -11.82 -3.66
CA GLU A 230 -14.15 -12.73 -4.56
C GLU A 230 -15.16 -11.98 -5.45
N ASP A 231 -15.95 -11.10 -4.86
CA ASP A 231 -16.90 -10.26 -5.60
C ASP A 231 -16.20 -9.39 -6.65
N PHE A 232 -15.07 -8.75 -6.30
CA PHE A 232 -14.30 -7.94 -7.26
C PHE A 232 -13.76 -8.76 -8.43
N ILE A 233 -13.29 -9.98 -8.17
CA ILE A 233 -12.85 -10.91 -9.21
C ILE A 233 -14.02 -11.27 -10.14
N HIS A 234 -15.17 -11.62 -9.57
CA HIS A 234 -16.35 -11.98 -10.35
C HIS A 234 -16.98 -10.82 -11.13
N MET A 235 -16.87 -9.59 -10.61
CA MET A 235 -17.28 -8.37 -11.32
C MET A 235 -16.34 -8.00 -12.47
N GLY A 236 -15.14 -8.59 -12.56
CA GLY A 236 -14.14 -8.25 -13.56
C GLY A 236 -13.42 -6.94 -13.28
N VAL A 237 -13.24 -6.56 -12.00
CA VAL A 237 -12.35 -5.48 -11.60
C VAL A 237 -10.95 -5.79 -12.09
N ALA A 238 -10.28 -4.83 -12.71
CA ALA A 238 -8.98 -5.04 -13.33
C ALA A 238 -7.82 -4.98 -12.33
N SER A 239 -7.94 -4.15 -11.29
CA SER A 239 -6.85 -3.92 -10.33
C SER A 239 -7.34 -3.67 -8.92
N LEU A 240 -6.69 -4.32 -7.97
CA LEU A 240 -6.90 -4.22 -6.52
C LEU A 240 -5.76 -3.43 -5.89
N LYS A 241 -6.04 -2.23 -5.40
CA LYS A 241 -5.04 -1.29 -4.92
C LYS A 241 -4.94 -1.25 -3.41
N ILE A 242 -3.71 -1.42 -2.90
CA ILE A 242 -3.37 -1.22 -1.49
C ILE A 242 -2.89 0.22 -1.30
N GLU A 243 -3.36 0.92 -0.25
CA GLU A 243 -2.83 2.22 0.19
C GLU A 243 -1.76 2.02 1.26
N GLY A 244 -0.66 2.81 1.19
CA GLY A 244 0.35 2.72 2.24
C GLY A 244 1.78 3.11 1.83
N ARG A 245 2.01 4.08 0.95
CA ARG A 245 3.36 4.52 0.52
C ARG A 245 4.31 4.86 1.68
N MET A 246 3.75 5.31 2.82
CA MET A 246 4.52 5.64 4.04
C MET A 246 4.71 4.46 4.98
N LYS A 247 4.09 3.33 4.72
CA LYS A 247 4.16 2.15 5.58
C LYS A 247 5.54 1.46 5.51
N SER A 248 5.82 0.57 6.48
CA SER A 248 7.08 -0.17 6.55
C SER A 248 7.15 -1.29 5.49
N ALA A 249 8.36 -1.81 5.22
CA ALA A 249 8.55 -2.99 4.39
C ALA A 249 7.80 -4.21 4.95
N TYR A 250 7.79 -4.38 6.27
CA TYR A 250 7.05 -5.44 6.96
C TYR A 250 5.54 -5.37 6.71
N TYR A 251 4.95 -4.14 6.78
CA TYR A 251 3.54 -3.97 6.45
C TYR A 251 3.25 -4.38 5.00
N LEU A 252 4.10 -3.96 4.07
CA LEU A 252 3.93 -4.30 2.65
C LEU A 252 4.04 -5.81 2.43
N ALA A 253 5.07 -6.44 2.95
CA ALA A 253 5.26 -7.89 2.86
C ALA A 253 4.04 -8.64 3.38
N THR A 254 3.59 -8.31 4.60
CA THR A 254 2.46 -8.99 5.24
C THR A 254 1.14 -8.78 4.49
N VAL A 255 0.82 -7.53 4.12
CA VAL A 255 -0.46 -7.22 3.46
C VAL A 255 -0.50 -7.75 2.04
N VAL A 256 0.58 -7.57 1.27
CA VAL A 256 0.64 -8.03 -0.13
C VAL A 256 0.56 -9.55 -0.21
N SER A 257 1.37 -10.29 0.58
CA SER A 257 1.34 -11.76 0.58
C SER A 257 -0.01 -12.31 1.03
N SER A 258 -0.67 -11.65 1.99
CA SER A 258 -1.99 -12.06 2.46
C SER A 258 -3.07 -11.91 1.38
N TYR A 259 -3.13 -10.78 0.68
CA TYR A 259 -4.06 -10.63 -0.45
C TYR A 259 -3.69 -11.52 -1.63
N ARG A 260 -2.39 -11.72 -1.92
CA ARG A 260 -1.94 -12.64 -2.95
C ARG A 260 -2.42 -14.07 -2.65
N MET A 261 -2.25 -14.53 -1.43
CA MET A 261 -2.75 -15.84 -0.97
C MET A 261 -4.25 -15.99 -1.22
N LEU A 262 -5.05 -14.99 -0.86
CA LEU A 262 -6.50 -15.03 -1.07
C LEU A 262 -6.88 -15.04 -2.55
N ILE A 263 -6.25 -14.18 -3.35
CA ILE A 263 -6.51 -14.10 -4.79
C ILE A 263 -6.16 -15.43 -5.47
N ASP A 264 -4.99 -16.00 -5.17
CA ASP A 264 -4.56 -17.27 -5.77
C ASP A 264 -5.48 -18.42 -5.34
N TYR A 265 -5.88 -18.46 -4.06
CA TYR A 265 -6.83 -19.44 -3.56
C TYR A 265 -8.18 -19.37 -4.32
N ILE A 266 -8.72 -18.17 -4.55
CA ILE A 266 -9.97 -18.00 -5.30
C ILE A 266 -9.82 -18.47 -6.75
N TYR A 267 -8.69 -18.19 -7.41
CA TYR A 267 -8.46 -18.66 -8.79
C TYR A 267 -8.30 -20.19 -8.85
N GLU A 268 -7.74 -20.82 -7.82
CA GLU A 268 -7.55 -22.27 -7.77
C GLU A 268 -8.85 -23.02 -7.44
N HIS A 269 -9.67 -22.49 -6.50
CA HIS A 269 -10.85 -23.18 -5.96
C HIS A 269 -12.18 -22.63 -6.48
N GLY A 270 -12.18 -21.47 -7.17
CA GLY A 270 -13.37 -20.79 -7.69
C GLY A 270 -14.14 -19.95 -6.67
N HIS A 271 -13.81 -20.06 -5.38
CA HIS A 271 -14.43 -19.30 -4.28
C HIS A 271 -13.50 -19.20 -3.09
N ALA A 272 -13.80 -18.30 -2.16
CA ALA A 272 -13.13 -18.19 -0.86
C ALA A 272 -14.00 -18.82 0.24
N ASP A 273 -13.50 -19.81 0.94
CA ASP A 273 -14.16 -20.33 2.12
C ASP A 273 -13.86 -19.49 3.38
N VAL A 274 -14.60 -19.77 4.46
CA VAL A 274 -14.46 -19.02 5.73
C VAL A 274 -13.07 -19.19 6.33
N GLU A 275 -12.43 -20.35 6.14
CA GLU A 275 -11.14 -20.65 6.72
C GLU A 275 -10.04 -19.79 6.11
N ILE A 276 -9.99 -19.66 4.76
CA ILE A 276 -9.00 -18.80 4.09
C ILE A 276 -9.24 -17.32 4.42
N ILE A 277 -10.51 -16.87 4.47
CA ILE A 277 -10.85 -15.48 4.83
C ILE A 277 -10.34 -15.15 6.24
N GLU A 278 -10.64 -15.99 7.22
CA GLU A 278 -10.20 -15.77 8.61
C GLU A 278 -8.68 -15.89 8.77
N ARG A 279 -8.02 -16.77 8.03
CA ARG A 279 -6.57 -16.88 7.99
C ARG A 279 -5.94 -15.57 7.47
N VAL A 280 -6.43 -15.07 6.34
CA VAL A 280 -5.94 -13.82 5.71
C VAL A 280 -6.16 -12.63 6.64
N LYS A 281 -7.32 -12.50 7.28
CA LYS A 281 -7.58 -11.45 8.28
C LYS A 281 -6.61 -11.52 9.46
N LYS A 282 -6.34 -12.71 9.98
CA LYS A 282 -5.38 -12.90 11.07
C LYS A 282 -3.95 -12.53 10.67
N GLU A 283 -3.53 -12.86 9.45
CA GLU A 283 -2.22 -12.45 8.94
C GLU A 283 -2.12 -10.93 8.79
N ILE A 284 -3.09 -10.29 8.15
CA ILE A 284 -3.13 -8.83 7.98
C ILE A 284 -3.10 -8.11 9.33
N ALA A 285 -3.83 -8.60 10.34
CA ALA A 285 -3.88 -8.02 11.69
C ALA A 285 -2.50 -7.94 12.36
N LYS A 286 -1.53 -8.77 11.98
CA LYS A 286 -0.15 -8.71 12.49
C LYS A 286 0.63 -7.46 12.03
N ALA A 287 0.17 -6.78 10.98
CA ALA A 287 0.80 -5.56 10.44
C ALA A 287 -0.08 -4.31 10.59
N GLU A 288 -1.33 -4.44 11.03
CA GLU A 288 -2.23 -3.32 11.22
C GLU A 288 -1.90 -2.53 12.48
N ASN A 289 -1.94 -1.20 12.35
CA ASN A 289 -1.69 -0.27 13.44
C ASN A 289 -2.98 0.43 13.90
N ARG A 290 -4.09 0.21 13.19
CA ARG A 290 -5.40 0.83 13.43
C ARG A 290 -6.52 -0.15 13.21
N PRO A 291 -7.66 0.04 13.88
CA PRO A 291 -8.87 -0.69 13.54
C PRO A 291 -9.23 -0.51 12.07
N THR A 292 -9.70 -1.58 11.47
CA THR A 292 -10.10 -1.64 10.06
C THR A 292 -11.61 -1.81 9.91
N GLY A 293 -12.10 -1.61 8.70
CA GLY A 293 -13.49 -1.81 8.34
C GLY A 293 -13.70 -1.78 6.82
N PRO A 294 -14.92 -2.09 6.36
CA PRO A 294 -15.25 -2.22 4.95
C PRO A 294 -15.34 -0.89 4.18
N GLY A 295 -15.12 0.25 4.83
CA GLY A 295 -15.33 1.56 4.20
C GLY A 295 -16.77 1.72 3.73
N PHE A 296 -16.96 2.01 2.44
CA PHE A 296 -18.28 2.18 1.80
C PHE A 296 -18.81 0.90 1.14
N TYR A 297 -18.06 -0.19 1.12
CA TYR A 297 -18.47 -1.42 0.41
C TYR A 297 -19.70 -2.06 1.01
N ASN A 298 -19.95 -1.87 2.30
CA ASN A 298 -21.17 -2.33 2.96
C ASN A 298 -22.25 -1.22 3.09
N GLY A 299 -22.36 -0.34 2.11
CA GLY A 299 -23.29 0.78 2.10
C GLY A 299 -22.71 2.07 2.71
N LEU A 300 -23.57 3.08 2.90
CA LEU A 300 -23.15 4.36 3.48
C LEU A 300 -22.62 4.16 4.90
N PRO A 301 -21.37 4.56 5.17
CA PRO A 301 -20.76 4.35 6.47
C PRO A 301 -21.39 5.30 7.51
N GLY A 302 -21.83 4.74 8.61
CA GLY A 302 -22.24 5.51 9.78
C GLY A 302 -21.06 5.83 10.70
N TYR A 303 -21.36 6.33 11.92
CA TYR A 303 -20.35 6.68 12.92
C TYR A 303 -19.41 5.52 13.30
N LYS A 304 -19.81 4.27 13.10
CA LYS A 304 -19.04 3.07 13.44
C LYS A 304 -17.72 2.92 12.64
N VAL A 305 -17.58 3.62 11.51
CA VAL A 305 -16.35 3.62 10.70
C VAL A 305 -15.39 4.72 11.11
N GLN A 306 -15.76 5.56 12.07
CA GLN A 306 -14.91 6.60 12.64
C GLN A 306 -14.25 6.12 13.93
N LEU A 307 -13.07 6.67 14.22
CA LEU A 307 -12.32 6.40 15.46
C LEU A 307 -12.61 7.48 16.49
N TYR A 308 -13.82 7.51 17.03
CA TYR A 308 -14.20 8.52 18.04
C TYR A 308 -13.65 8.22 19.42
N GLN A 309 -13.45 6.97 19.75
CA GLN A 309 -13.13 6.53 21.11
C GLN A 309 -11.93 5.61 21.20
N ASP A 310 -11.55 4.96 20.14
CA ASP A 310 -10.40 4.07 20.10
C ASP A 310 -9.20 4.75 19.47
N HIS A 311 -8.17 4.52 20.03
CA HIS A 311 -7.35 5.42 20.36
C HIS A 311 -5.96 5.37 19.99
N ASP A 312 -5.26 4.37 20.17
CA ASP A 312 -3.83 4.38 20.03
C ASP A 312 -3.43 3.52 18.83
N GLU A 313 -2.67 4.15 17.91
CA GLU A 313 -1.91 3.39 16.93
C GLU A 313 -1.03 2.44 17.72
N THR A 314 -1.37 1.15 17.72
CA THR A 314 -0.52 0.14 18.33
C THR A 314 0.69 -0.04 17.44
N VAL A 315 1.87 0.29 17.93
CA VAL A 315 3.12 -0.02 17.26
C VAL A 315 3.34 -1.52 17.38
N THR A 316 3.18 -2.25 16.28
CA THR A 316 3.53 -3.66 16.24
C THR A 316 5.06 -3.80 16.21
N GLN A 317 5.67 -4.16 17.33
CA GLN A 317 7.11 -4.42 17.42
C GLN A 317 7.48 -5.88 17.14
N GLU A 318 6.69 -6.53 16.33
CA GLU A 318 6.81 -7.97 16.10
C GLU A 318 7.88 -8.32 15.09
N TYR A 319 8.08 -7.47 14.09
CA TYR A 319 9.12 -7.64 13.08
C TYR A 319 10.50 -7.47 13.69
N VAL A 320 11.26 -8.56 13.80
CA VAL A 320 12.53 -8.59 14.52
C VAL A 320 13.77 -8.72 13.62
N ALA A 321 13.67 -9.39 12.48
CA ALA A 321 14.79 -9.55 11.57
C ALA A 321 14.33 -9.83 10.12
N ILE A 322 15.26 -9.65 9.18
CA ILE A 322 15.14 -10.06 7.78
C ILE A 322 16.34 -10.91 7.40
N VAL A 323 16.11 -11.96 6.62
CA VAL A 323 17.17 -12.83 6.08
C VAL A 323 17.91 -12.10 4.97
N GLN A 324 19.22 -11.93 5.13
CA GLN A 324 20.07 -11.31 4.13
C GLN A 324 20.76 -12.35 3.25
N ASP A 325 21.10 -13.50 3.83
CA ASP A 325 21.78 -14.59 3.12
C ASP A 325 21.58 -15.91 3.86
N TYR A 326 21.77 -17.02 3.16
CA TYR A 326 21.73 -18.36 3.73
C TYR A 326 22.73 -19.30 3.04
N ASP A 327 23.71 -19.74 3.80
CA ASP A 327 24.65 -20.76 3.35
C ASP A 327 24.04 -22.17 3.58
N LYS A 328 23.78 -22.87 2.48
CA LYS A 328 23.18 -24.20 2.48
C LYS A 328 24.12 -25.29 2.99
N GLU A 329 25.44 -25.11 2.88
CA GLU A 329 26.42 -26.10 3.30
C GLU A 329 26.64 -26.08 4.82
N SER A 330 26.82 -24.90 5.39
CA SER A 330 26.99 -24.74 6.84
C SER A 330 25.69 -24.62 7.61
N HIS A 331 24.55 -24.49 6.90
CA HIS A 331 23.24 -24.16 7.48
C HIS A 331 23.25 -22.84 8.27
N MET A 332 24.06 -21.88 7.87
CA MET A 332 24.19 -20.58 8.55
C MET A 332 23.33 -19.52 7.86
N ALA A 333 22.40 -18.95 8.62
CA ALA A 333 21.61 -17.80 8.19
C ALA A 333 22.29 -16.51 8.62
N THR A 334 22.35 -15.54 7.71
CA THR A 334 22.75 -14.15 7.97
C THR A 334 21.49 -13.31 8.09
N LEU A 335 21.28 -12.73 9.26
CA LEU A 335 20.10 -11.94 9.57
C LEU A 335 20.47 -10.48 9.82
N GLN A 336 19.63 -9.56 9.36
CA GLN A 336 19.71 -8.17 9.78
C GLN A 336 18.66 -7.89 10.86
N VAL A 337 19.10 -7.50 12.03
CA VAL A 337 18.22 -7.16 13.16
C VAL A 337 17.40 -5.92 12.84
N LYS A 338 16.12 -5.95 13.10
CA LYS A 338 15.17 -4.81 12.95
C LYS A 338 14.64 -4.35 14.30
N ASN A 339 14.32 -5.28 15.19
CA ASN A 339 13.87 -5.00 16.55
C ASN A 339 14.43 -6.03 17.52
N HIS A 340 14.21 -5.79 18.81
CA HIS A 340 14.65 -6.65 19.90
C HIS A 340 14.06 -8.06 19.83
N PHE A 341 14.94 -9.08 19.91
CA PHE A 341 14.60 -10.47 20.17
C PHE A 341 15.71 -11.16 20.97
N MET A 342 15.39 -12.32 21.57
CA MET A 342 16.36 -13.11 22.33
C MET A 342 16.80 -14.31 21.48
N PRO A 343 18.05 -14.75 21.58
CA PRO A 343 18.44 -16.10 21.15
C PRO A 343 17.66 -17.19 21.91
N ASN A 344 17.68 -18.40 21.40
CA ASN A 344 17.05 -19.56 21.99
C ASN A 344 15.54 -19.42 22.26
N GLN A 345 14.81 -18.87 21.26
CA GLN A 345 13.35 -18.74 21.31
C GLN A 345 12.70 -19.14 19.99
N ASP A 346 11.41 -19.42 20.07
CA ASP A 346 10.59 -19.67 18.89
C ASP A 346 10.14 -18.35 18.29
N LEU A 347 10.33 -18.21 16.97
CA LEU A 347 9.94 -17.08 16.17
C LEU A 347 9.15 -17.57 14.95
N GLU A 348 8.46 -16.67 14.30
CA GLU A 348 7.71 -16.97 13.08
C GLU A 348 8.45 -16.37 11.87
N ILE A 349 8.75 -17.21 10.87
CA ILE A 349 9.29 -16.78 9.57
C ILE A 349 8.20 -16.83 8.51
N PHE A 350 8.18 -15.85 7.61
CA PHE A 350 7.41 -15.87 6.38
C PHE A 350 8.20 -15.19 5.26
N GLY A 351 7.97 -15.60 4.03
CA GLY A 351 8.74 -15.11 2.89
C GLY A 351 7.95 -15.10 1.59
N PRO A 352 8.57 -14.67 0.49
CA PRO A 352 7.97 -14.69 -0.84
C PRO A 352 7.32 -16.03 -1.22
N HIS A 353 7.97 -17.14 -0.86
CA HIS A 353 7.52 -18.51 -1.14
C HIS A 353 7.35 -19.35 0.13
N ILE A 354 7.56 -18.77 1.31
CA ILE A 354 7.45 -19.43 2.59
C ILE A 354 6.16 -18.97 3.28
N LEU A 355 5.23 -19.91 3.46
CA LEU A 355 4.09 -19.68 4.33
C LEU A 355 4.55 -19.51 5.78
N SER A 356 3.83 -18.67 6.52
CA SER A 356 4.09 -18.42 7.94
C SER A 356 4.32 -19.71 8.72
N THR A 357 5.52 -19.87 9.27
CA THR A 357 6.00 -21.10 9.93
C THR A 357 6.78 -20.74 11.19
N ILE A 358 6.52 -21.46 12.28
CA ILE A 358 7.27 -21.31 13.54
C ILE A 358 8.60 -22.03 13.40
N VAL A 359 9.68 -21.36 13.80
CA VAL A 359 11.05 -21.89 13.80
C VAL A 359 11.74 -21.57 15.12
N HIS A 360 12.56 -22.48 15.60
CA HIS A 360 13.40 -22.23 16.76
C HIS A 360 14.70 -21.55 16.32
N VAL A 361 14.96 -20.36 16.83
CA VAL A 361 16.21 -19.64 16.61
C VAL A 361 17.13 -19.93 17.79
N GLY A 362 18.22 -20.68 17.55
CA GLY A 362 19.19 -21.07 18.58
C GLY A 362 20.14 -19.93 18.99
N ASP A 363 21.40 -20.29 19.22
CA ASP A 363 22.45 -19.28 19.52
C ASP A 363 22.64 -18.34 18.33
N VAL A 364 22.85 -17.06 18.65
CA VAL A 364 23.08 -16.01 17.68
C VAL A 364 24.45 -15.40 17.90
N TYR A 365 25.17 -15.17 16.83
CA TYR A 365 26.55 -14.69 16.83
C TYR A 365 26.66 -13.32 16.14
N ASP A 366 27.55 -12.46 16.61
CA ASP A 366 27.92 -11.22 15.91
C ASP A 366 28.95 -11.50 14.80
N SER A 367 29.38 -10.44 14.10
CA SER A 367 30.38 -10.53 13.03
C SER A 367 31.78 -10.94 13.49
N GLU A 368 32.03 -10.96 14.80
CA GLU A 368 33.29 -11.40 15.43
C GLU A 368 33.17 -12.80 16.03
N GLU A 369 32.09 -13.52 15.74
CA GLU A 369 31.75 -14.85 16.25
C GLU A 369 31.49 -14.90 17.78
N ASN A 370 31.24 -13.76 18.44
CA ASN A 370 30.83 -13.75 19.83
C ASN A 370 29.34 -14.12 19.95
N VAL A 371 29.02 -14.96 20.94
CA VAL A 371 27.64 -15.30 21.27
C VAL A 371 26.92 -14.09 21.85
N LEU A 372 25.78 -13.76 21.31
CA LEU A 372 24.93 -12.67 21.79
C LEU A 372 23.89 -13.19 22.80
N GLU A 373 23.76 -12.52 23.93
CA GLU A 373 22.69 -12.78 24.90
C GLU A 373 21.37 -12.11 24.49
N VAL A 374 21.45 -11.05 23.64
CA VAL A 374 20.30 -10.30 23.16
C VAL A 374 20.61 -9.63 21.81
N CYS A 375 19.65 -9.67 20.89
CA CYS A 375 19.71 -8.96 19.61
C CYS A 375 18.82 -7.71 19.70
N ASN A 376 19.43 -6.55 19.95
CA ASN A 376 18.71 -5.30 20.19
C ASN A 376 19.28 -4.06 19.46
N LYS A 377 20.28 -4.27 18.61
CA LYS A 377 20.88 -3.18 17.82
C LYS A 377 20.28 -3.19 16.41
N PRO A 378 19.39 -2.25 16.05
CA PRO A 378 18.83 -2.18 14.70
C PRO A 378 19.94 -2.11 13.65
N MET A 379 19.73 -2.78 12.52
CA MET A 379 20.64 -2.90 11.37
C MET A 379 21.90 -3.73 11.64
N GLN A 380 22.11 -4.27 12.84
CA GLN A 380 23.21 -5.20 13.11
C GLN A 380 23.03 -6.47 12.26
N ILE A 381 24.14 -6.94 11.68
CA ILE A 381 24.19 -8.25 11.02
C ILE A 381 24.57 -9.28 12.07
N VAL A 382 23.83 -10.36 12.08
CA VAL A 382 24.03 -11.49 13.02
C VAL A 382 23.92 -12.80 12.26
N HIS A 383 24.52 -13.85 12.82
CA HIS A 383 24.54 -15.19 12.24
C HIS A 383 23.94 -16.19 13.21
N THR A 384 23.19 -17.16 12.69
CA THR A 384 22.62 -18.25 13.49
C THR A 384 22.50 -19.51 12.65
N LYS A 385 22.67 -20.69 13.30
CA LYS A 385 22.31 -21.94 12.62
C LYS A 385 20.80 -22.02 12.42
N TRP A 386 20.40 -22.40 11.23
CA TRP A 386 19.00 -22.42 10.85
C TRP A 386 18.54 -23.80 10.46
N SER A 387 17.45 -24.25 11.07
CA SER A 387 16.75 -25.48 10.73
C SER A 387 15.29 -25.15 10.39
N GLY A 388 14.91 -25.36 9.14
CA GLY A 388 13.57 -25.06 8.66
C GLY A 388 13.57 -24.31 7.33
N PRO A 389 12.40 -23.92 6.83
CA PRO A 389 12.33 -23.14 5.59
C PRO A 389 13.00 -21.78 5.79
N ILE A 390 13.77 -21.36 4.78
CA ILE A 390 14.45 -20.06 4.75
C ILE A 390 14.72 -19.65 3.31
N GLU A 391 14.61 -18.38 3.04
CA GLU A 391 15.02 -17.74 1.78
C GLU A 391 15.46 -16.31 2.05
N VAL A 392 16.23 -15.74 1.14
CA VAL A 392 16.63 -14.32 1.18
C VAL A 392 15.36 -13.46 1.13
N ASP A 393 15.38 -12.33 1.83
CA ASP A 393 14.26 -11.42 2.02
C ASP A 393 13.08 -11.97 2.85
N ALA A 394 13.14 -13.21 3.35
CA ALA A 394 12.16 -13.68 4.33
C ALA A 394 12.25 -12.86 5.62
N MET A 395 11.09 -12.59 6.21
CA MET A 395 10.97 -11.78 7.42
C MET A 395 10.69 -12.65 8.64
N ILE A 396 11.28 -12.29 9.75
CA ILE A 396 11.16 -12.98 11.03
C ILE A 396 10.45 -12.05 12.01
N ARG A 397 9.45 -12.59 12.72
CA ARG A 397 8.63 -11.86 13.68
C ARG A 397 8.36 -12.66 14.94
N LYS A 398 7.97 -12.00 16.03
CA LYS A 398 7.52 -12.63 17.26
C LYS A 398 6.19 -13.34 17.00
N ILE A 399 5.99 -14.45 17.71
CA ILE A 399 4.70 -15.18 17.73
C ILE A 399 3.72 -14.35 18.57
N ARG A 400 2.48 -14.21 18.09
CA ARG A 400 1.34 -13.63 18.81
C ARG A 400 0.42 -14.71 19.33
#